data_d26d9314ef56dcb402b322a74fbea1a3
#
_entry.id   d26d9314ef56dcb402b322a74fbea1a3
#
_cell.length_a   1.000
_cell.length_b   1.000
_cell.length_c   1.000
_cell.angle_alpha   90.00
_cell.angle_beta   90.00
_cell.angle_gamma   90.00
#
_symmetry.space_group_name_H-M   'P 1'
#
loop_
_entity.id
_entity.type
_entity.pdbx_description
1 polymer ?
#
loop_
_entity_poly.entity_id
_entity_poly.type
_entity_poly.pdbx_seq_one_letter_code
_entity_poly.pdbx_strand_id
1 'polypeptide(L)'
;MTVHELKAQLRSADLEEFVDKVILTGDSPFFSSDQIRHVSKTLASKYSIEMDSMQIRVVGSAKLGYGLFKKRTKTGDYLAAFRPFRPESDIDLAIISPRLYEVIWDELSIHANNSPWMPWDSGRLGDYMVYGWLRPDHFPKYARLRRCDDWWDVFSALSSDSRLGRRTIRGALYHSLDHLRRYQIRGLNQCRADLEIQT
;
A
#
# COMPACT_ATOMS: atom_id res chain seq x y z
N MET A 1 -0.25 19.39 9.67
CA MET A 1 1.08 19.06 10.23
C MET A 1 2.15 19.54 9.27
N THR A 2 3.10 20.34 9.72
CA THR A 2 4.25 20.79 8.93
C THR A 2 5.33 19.68 8.85
N VAL A 3 6.26 19.82 7.91
CA VAL A 3 7.38 18.84 7.80
C VAL A 3 8.27 18.83 9.05
N HIS A 4 8.40 20.00 9.71
CA HIS A 4 9.17 20.12 10.95
C HIS A 4 8.49 19.38 12.10
N GLU A 5 7.21 19.59 12.29
CA GLU A 5 6.40 18.85 13.29
C GLU A 5 6.44 17.34 13.05
N LEU A 6 6.29 16.90 11.78
CA LEU A 6 6.38 15.48 11.45
C LEU A 6 7.74 14.89 11.83
N LYS A 7 8.85 15.55 11.48
CA LYS A 7 10.20 15.11 11.85
C LYS A 7 10.41 15.08 13.36
N ALA A 8 9.92 16.08 14.08
CA ALA A 8 10.00 16.13 15.55
C ALA A 8 9.23 14.95 16.16
N GLN A 9 8.00 14.71 15.72
CA GLN A 9 7.21 13.56 16.18
C GLN A 9 7.89 12.21 15.86
N LEU A 10 8.43 12.04 14.66
CA LEU A 10 9.12 10.80 14.31
C LEU A 10 10.38 10.54 15.18
N ARG A 11 11.05 11.58 15.67
CA ARG A 11 12.22 11.43 16.57
C ARG A 11 11.81 11.07 17.99
N SER A 12 10.75 11.67 18.53
CA SER A 12 10.42 11.64 19.97
C SER A 12 9.22 10.77 20.33
N ALA A 13 8.30 10.50 19.41
CA ALA A 13 7.07 9.78 19.73
C ALA A 13 7.28 8.27 19.89
N ASP A 14 6.40 7.64 20.66
CA ASP A 14 6.17 6.21 20.54
C ASP A 14 5.60 5.93 19.14
N LEU A 15 6.33 5.14 18.36
CA LEU A 15 5.94 4.87 16.97
C LEU A 15 4.71 3.98 16.86
N GLU A 16 4.44 3.15 17.86
CA GLU A 16 3.22 2.35 17.91
C GLU A 16 2.01 3.26 18.07
N GLU A 17 2.07 4.16 19.04
CA GLU A 17 1.02 5.15 19.27
C GLU A 17 0.85 6.09 18.05
N PHE A 18 1.94 6.50 17.42
CA PHE A 18 1.90 7.32 16.21
C PHE A 18 1.20 6.59 15.05
N VAL A 19 1.53 5.31 14.83
CA VAL A 19 0.86 4.50 13.79
C VAL A 19 -0.62 4.40 14.09
N ASP A 20 -1.01 4.07 15.30
CA ASP A 20 -2.40 3.88 15.67
C ASP A 20 -3.20 5.18 15.53
N LYS A 21 -2.68 6.30 16.06
CA LYS A 21 -3.43 7.57 16.09
C LYS A 21 -3.33 8.38 14.79
N VAL A 22 -2.24 8.28 14.05
CA VAL A 22 -2.00 9.15 12.88
C VAL A 22 -2.18 8.41 11.56
N ILE A 23 -1.71 7.16 11.46
CA ILE A 23 -1.74 6.43 10.18
C ILE A 23 -3.02 5.61 10.04
N LEU A 24 -3.39 4.84 11.06
CA LEU A 24 -4.48 3.88 10.98
C LEU A 24 -5.85 4.50 11.26
N THR A 25 -5.91 5.65 11.90
CA THR A 25 -7.16 6.35 12.23
C THR A 25 -7.31 7.66 11.46
N GLY A 26 -8.53 8.18 11.44
CA GLY A 26 -8.87 9.46 10.81
C GLY A 26 -8.79 9.45 9.29
N ASP A 27 -9.30 10.52 8.70
CA ASP A 27 -9.35 10.71 7.25
C ASP A 27 -8.00 11.14 6.68
N SER A 28 -7.84 10.92 5.38
CA SER A 28 -6.74 11.52 4.63
C SER A 28 -7.15 12.91 4.15
N PRO A 29 -6.26 13.92 4.21
CA PRO A 29 -6.56 15.24 3.65
C PRO A 29 -6.66 15.25 2.13
N PHE A 30 -6.23 14.18 1.45
CA PHE A 30 -6.13 14.11 -0.01
C PHE A 30 -6.97 13.01 -0.65
N PHE A 31 -7.71 12.25 0.15
CA PHE A 31 -8.56 11.16 -0.34
C PHE A 31 -9.72 10.93 0.63
N SER A 32 -10.94 11.25 0.19
CA SER A 32 -12.12 11.30 1.05
C SER A 32 -12.71 9.92 1.37
N SER A 33 -13.56 9.86 2.40
CA SER A 33 -14.31 8.65 2.76
C SER A 33 -15.21 8.16 1.63
N ASP A 34 -15.78 9.05 0.80
CA ASP A 34 -16.60 8.67 -0.35
C ASP A 34 -15.73 8.04 -1.46
N GLN A 35 -14.52 8.54 -1.66
CA GLN A 35 -13.55 7.94 -2.57
C GLN A 35 -13.11 6.55 -2.07
N ILE A 36 -12.87 6.39 -0.77
CA ILE A 36 -12.59 5.08 -0.16
C ILE A 36 -13.76 4.12 -0.37
N ARG A 37 -14.99 4.57 -0.13
CA ARG A 37 -16.20 3.75 -0.35
C ARG A 37 -16.34 3.33 -1.82
N HIS A 38 -16.03 4.21 -2.75
CA HIS A 38 -16.05 3.89 -4.18
C HIS A 38 -15.02 2.81 -4.53
N VAL A 39 -13.79 2.90 -4.01
CA VAL A 39 -12.76 1.85 -4.17
C VAL A 39 -13.24 0.53 -3.57
N SER A 40 -13.81 0.55 -2.36
CA SER A 40 -14.34 -0.65 -1.70
C SER A 40 -15.42 -1.33 -2.55
N LYS A 41 -16.38 -0.58 -3.08
CA LYS A 41 -17.42 -1.11 -3.98
C LYS A 41 -16.83 -1.75 -5.23
N THR A 42 -15.83 -1.11 -5.84
CA THR A 42 -15.19 -1.61 -7.07
C THR A 42 -14.46 -2.93 -6.81
N LEU A 43 -13.68 -3.01 -5.72
CA LEU A 43 -12.99 -4.24 -5.31
C LEU A 43 -13.99 -5.35 -4.93
N ALA A 44 -14.97 -5.05 -4.09
CA ALA A 44 -15.98 -6.00 -3.66
C ALA A 44 -16.73 -6.63 -4.85
N SER A 45 -17.12 -5.79 -5.82
CA SER A 45 -17.78 -6.25 -7.05
C SER A 45 -16.87 -7.13 -7.91
N LYS A 46 -15.61 -6.72 -8.10
CA LYS A 46 -14.66 -7.45 -8.96
C LYS A 46 -14.30 -8.84 -8.39
N TYR A 47 -14.17 -8.94 -7.07
CA TYR A 47 -13.79 -10.18 -6.40
C TYR A 47 -14.96 -10.98 -5.84
N SER A 48 -16.19 -10.48 -5.99
CA SER A 48 -17.41 -11.10 -5.46
C SER A 48 -17.32 -11.37 -3.95
N ILE A 49 -16.86 -10.36 -3.20
CA ILE A 49 -16.77 -10.40 -1.73
C ILE A 49 -17.65 -9.31 -1.12
N GLU A 50 -18.05 -9.51 0.14
CA GLU A 50 -18.81 -8.51 0.89
C GLU A 50 -17.93 -7.29 1.20
N MET A 51 -18.51 -6.07 1.07
CA MET A 51 -17.78 -4.84 1.37
C MET A 51 -17.27 -4.81 2.82
N ASP A 52 -18.07 -5.31 3.76
CA ASP A 52 -17.75 -5.32 5.19
C ASP A 52 -16.66 -6.33 5.56
N SER A 53 -16.32 -7.25 4.65
CA SER A 53 -15.17 -8.17 4.81
C SER A 53 -13.83 -7.50 4.51
N MET A 54 -13.83 -6.21 4.16
CA MET A 54 -12.65 -5.46 3.75
C MET A 54 -12.61 -4.09 4.42
N GLN A 55 -11.42 -3.70 4.85
CA GLN A 55 -11.13 -2.34 5.28
C GLN A 55 -10.10 -1.71 4.35
N ILE A 56 -10.25 -0.41 4.07
CA ILE A 56 -9.27 0.35 3.27
C ILE A 56 -8.74 1.50 4.12
N ARG A 57 -7.42 1.68 4.09
CA ARG A 57 -6.73 2.82 4.70
C ARG A 57 -5.88 3.53 3.65
N VAL A 58 -5.91 4.85 3.67
CA VAL A 58 -4.93 5.66 2.94
C VAL A 58 -3.63 5.65 3.73
N VAL A 59 -2.52 5.40 3.08
CA VAL A 59 -1.19 5.34 3.72
C VAL A 59 -0.18 6.21 2.95
N GLY A 60 1.05 6.26 3.43
CA GLY A 60 2.13 6.97 2.77
C GLY A 60 1.93 8.48 2.71
N SER A 61 2.38 9.09 1.62
CA SER A 61 2.38 10.55 1.49
C SER A 61 0.99 11.16 1.40
N ALA A 62 0.01 10.45 0.88
CA ALA A 62 -1.39 10.89 0.86
C ALA A 62 -2.04 10.92 2.25
N LYS A 63 -1.49 10.19 3.23
CA LYS A 63 -1.95 10.23 4.63
C LYS A 63 -1.22 11.29 5.44
N LEU A 64 0.10 11.34 5.31
CA LEU A 64 0.98 12.17 6.14
C LEU A 64 1.21 13.58 5.57
N GLY A 65 0.88 13.81 4.30
CA GLY A 65 1.22 15.05 3.59
C GLY A 65 2.65 15.08 3.04
N TYR A 66 3.48 14.09 3.36
CA TYR A 66 4.89 14.01 2.98
C TYR A 66 5.33 12.59 2.66
N GLY A 67 6.19 12.46 1.63
CA GLY A 67 6.86 11.19 1.32
C GLY A 67 8.11 11.01 2.17
N LEU A 68 8.11 10.05 3.10
CA LEU A 68 9.13 9.89 4.14
C LEU A 68 10.51 9.55 3.59
N PHE A 69 10.60 8.79 2.50
CA PHE A 69 11.85 8.23 1.99
C PHE A 69 12.34 8.92 0.72
N LYS A 70 13.66 8.87 0.50
CA LYS A 70 14.24 9.16 -0.80
C LYS A 70 13.65 8.18 -1.83
N LYS A 71 13.36 8.68 -3.02
CA LYS A 71 12.79 7.85 -4.11
C LYS A 71 13.64 8.04 -5.36
N ARG A 72 14.08 6.93 -5.97
CA ARG A 72 14.72 6.98 -7.27
C ARG A 72 13.66 7.12 -8.36
N THR A 73 13.84 8.07 -9.26
CA THR A 73 12.97 8.26 -10.42
C THR A 73 13.26 7.21 -11.50
N LYS A 74 12.40 7.11 -12.51
CA LYS A 74 12.66 6.27 -13.69
C LYS A 74 13.87 6.73 -14.50
N THR A 75 14.21 8.03 -14.44
CA THR A 75 15.37 8.64 -15.07
C THR A 75 16.67 8.42 -14.30
N GLY A 76 16.60 7.84 -13.11
CA GLY A 76 17.77 7.55 -12.27
C GLY A 76 18.05 8.59 -11.21
N ASP A 77 17.42 9.76 -11.25
CA ASP A 77 17.57 10.85 -10.28
C ASP A 77 16.97 10.47 -8.92
N TYR A 78 17.38 11.17 -7.85
CA TYR A 78 16.84 10.98 -6.54
C TYR A 78 15.94 12.14 -6.12
N LEU A 79 14.71 11.83 -5.76
CA LEU A 79 13.81 12.76 -5.05
C LEU A 79 14.15 12.73 -3.55
N ALA A 80 14.17 13.89 -2.94
CA ALA A 80 14.45 14.03 -1.50
C ALA A 80 13.42 13.31 -0.63
N ALA A 81 13.85 12.89 0.57
CA ALA A 81 12.93 12.50 1.64
C ALA A 81 12.13 13.72 2.13
N PHE A 82 11.00 13.46 2.77
CA PHE A 82 10.08 14.49 3.29
C PHE A 82 9.57 15.49 2.26
N ARG A 83 9.52 15.10 0.99
CA ARG A 83 8.91 15.92 -0.06
C ARG A 83 7.39 16.02 0.16
N PRO A 84 6.79 17.21 -0.04
CA PRO A 84 5.36 17.39 0.13
C PRO A 84 4.56 16.54 -0.87
N PHE A 85 3.38 16.13 -0.44
CA PHE A 85 2.39 15.52 -1.32
C PHE A 85 1.93 16.56 -2.36
N ARG A 86 1.81 16.16 -3.61
CA ARG A 86 1.47 17.03 -4.75
C ARG A 86 0.32 16.41 -5.56
N PRO A 87 -0.35 17.19 -6.44
CA PRO A 87 -1.42 16.66 -7.29
C PRO A 87 -1.01 15.45 -8.14
N GLU A 88 0.24 15.38 -8.57
CA GLU A 88 0.81 14.28 -9.35
C GLU A 88 1.31 13.10 -8.49
N SER A 89 1.24 13.21 -7.17
CA SER A 89 1.65 12.12 -6.28
C SER A 89 0.66 10.96 -6.33
N ASP A 90 1.19 9.74 -6.22
CA ASP A 90 0.40 8.52 -6.15
C ASP A 90 -0.45 8.50 -4.85
N ILE A 91 -1.62 7.88 -4.90
CA ILE A 91 -2.40 7.52 -3.72
C ILE A 91 -2.09 6.06 -3.38
N ASP A 92 -1.50 5.83 -2.23
CA ASP A 92 -1.21 4.49 -1.73
C ASP A 92 -2.33 4.04 -0.78
N LEU A 93 -2.97 2.91 -1.10
CA LEU A 93 -4.05 2.31 -0.33
C LEU A 93 -3.58 0.98 0.29
N ALA A 94 -3.82 0.82 1.57
CA ALA A 94 -3.74 -0.46 2.25
C ALA A 94 -5.13 -1.11 2.27
N ILE A 95 -5.26 -2.23 1.59
CA ILE A 95 -6.46 -3.05 1.55
C ILE A 95 -6.29 -4.17 2.57
N ILE A 96 -7.15 -4.23 3.59
CA ILE A 96 -7.10 -5.22 4.66
C ILE A 96 -8.27 -6.16 4.45
N SER A 97 -8.01 -7.40 4.03
CA SER A 97 -9.02 -8.43 3.81
C SER A 97 -8.37 -9.81 3.90
N PRO A 98 -8.60 -10.56 4.99
CA PRO A 98 -8.11 -11.94 5.11
C PRO A 98 -8.58 -12.81 3.94
N ARG A 99 -9.88 -12.72 3.61
CA ARG A 99 -10.47 -13.53 2.54
C ARG A 99 -9.86 -13.24 1.16
N LEU A 100 -9.67 -11.98 0.82
CA LEU A 100 -9.05 -11.63 -0.47
C LEU A 100 -7.57 -12.04 -0.52
N TYR A 101 -6.88 -11.90 0.62
CA TYR A 101 -5.50 -12.35 0.77
C TYR A 101 -5.38 -13.86 0.53
N GLU A 102 -6.22 -14.65 1.17
CA GLU A 102 -6.24 -16.11 1.03
C GLU A 102 -6.55 -16.55 -0.40
N VAL A 103 -7.55 -15.91 -1.05
CA VAL A 103 -7.93 -16.24 -2.44
C VAL A 103 -6.79 -15.97 -3.42
N ILE A 104 -6.06 -14.87 -3.26
CA ILE A 104 -4.91 -14.55 -4.13
C ILE A 104 -3.74 -15.49 -3.81
N TRP A 105 -3.49 -15.72 -2.52
CA TRP A 105 -2.42 -16.62 -2.10
C TRP A 105 -2.64 -18.06 -2.58
N ASP A 106 -3.86 -18.56 -2.51
CA ASP A 106 -4.21 -19.90 -2.99
C ASP A 106 -3.95 -20.04 -4.49
N GLU A 107 -4.34 -19.05 -5.29
CA GLU A 107 -4.01 -19.01 -6.73
C GLU A 107 -2.50 -19.07 -6.97
N LEU A 108 -1.70 -18.33 -6.21
CA LEU A 108 -0.25 -18.33 -6.30
C LEU A 108 0.34 -19.69 -5.89
N SER A 109 -0.20 -20.30 -4.83
CA SER A 109 0.20 -21.61 -4.35
C SER A 109 -0.09 -22.71 -5.38
N ILE A 110 -1.30 -22.70 -5.96
CA ILE A 110 -1.67 -23.64 -7.04
C ILE A 110 -0.75 -23.48 -8.24
N HIS A 111 -0.48 -22.25 -8.66
CA HIS A 111 0.43 -21.98 -9.77
C HIS A 111 1.85 -22.51 -9.47
N ALA A 112 2.36 -22.25 -8.27
CA ALA A 112 3.67 -22.69 -7.84
C ALA A 112 3.82 -24.21 -7.85
N ASN A 113 2.78 -24.95 -7.47
CA ASN A 113 2.79 -26.41 -7.44
C ASN A 113 2.63 -27.04 -8.84
N ASN A 114 2.03 -26.31 -9.79
CA ASN A 114 1.75 -26.83 -11.14
C ASN A 114 2.71 -26.31 -12.21
N SER A 115 3.60 -25.38 -11.88
CA SER A 115 4.55 -24.81 -12.83
C SER A 115 5.98 -25.16 -12.46
N PRO A 116 6.80 -25.68 -13.40
CA PRO A 116 8.21 -25.91 -13.15
C PRO A 116 9.03 -24.61 -13.08
N TRP A 117 8.42 -23.49 -13.42
CA TRP A 117 9.08 -22.20 -13.46
C TRP A 117 8.21 -21.11 -12.81
N MET A 118 8.85 -20.31 -11.95
CA MET A 118 8.23 -19.18 -11.27
C MET A 118 8.63 -17.88 -11.97
N PRO A 119 7.67 -17.13 -12.54
CA PRO A 119 7.97 -15.90 -13.27
C PRO A 119 8.27 -14.69 -12.35
N TRP A 120 8.52 -14.91 -11.08
CA TRP A 120 8.81 -13.91 -10.07
C TRP A 120 9.91 -14.37 -9.11
N ASP A 121 10.43 -13.41 -8.35
CA ASP A 121 11.39 -13.67 -7.28
C ASP A 121 10.70 -14.37 -6.09
N SER A 122 10.95 -15.69 -5.96
CA SER A 122 10.36 -16.52 -4.90
C SER A 122 10.81 -16.11 -3.51
N GLY A 123 12.05 -15.62 -3.35
CA GLY A 123 12.54 -15.10 -2.07
C GLY A 123 11.75 -13.88 -1.63
N ARG A 124 11.55 -12.93 -2.55
CA ARG A 124 10.76 -11.72 -2.30
C ARG A 124 9.30 -12.02 -1.98
N LEU A 125 8.71 -13.01 -2.68
CA LEU A 125 7.35 -13.45 -2.37
C LEU A 125 7.27 -14.07 -0.98
N GLY A 126 8.23 -14.91 -0.60
CA GLY A 126 8.33 -15.48 0.73
C GLY A 126 8.40 -14.40 1.82
N ASP A 127 9.22 -13.37 1.62
CA ASP A 127 9.29 -12.22 2.51
C ASP A 127 7.93 -11.53 2.66
N TYR A 128 7.21 -11.29 1.57
CA TYR A 128 5.88 -10.68 1.62
C TYR A 128 4.91 -11.53 2.45
N MET A 129 4.92 -12.83 2.24
CA MET A 129 4.08 -13.78 2.96
C MET A 129 4.35 -13.76 4.47
N VAL A 130 5.63 -13.78 4.87
CA VAL A 130 6.05 -13.72 6.29
C VAL A 130 5.57 -12.42 6.94
N TYR A 131 5.60 -11.31 6.22
CA TYR A 131 5.10 -10.02 6.70
C TYR A 131 3.58 -9.84 6.57
N GLY A 132 2.87 -10.81 6.02
CA GLY A 132 1.41 -10.81 5.90
C GLY A 132 0.86 -9.76 4.95
N TRP A 133 1.60 -9.41 3.89
CA TRP A 133 1.15 -8.51 2.85
C TRP A 133 1.51 -9.02 1.45
N LEU A 134 0.77 -8.56 0.44
CA LEU A 134 0.96 -8.91 -0.95
C LEU A 134 0.87 -7.66 -1.85
N ARG A 135 1.58 -7.70 -2.95
CA ARG A 135 1.48 -6.76 -4.05
C ARG A 135 1.07 -7.53 -5.31
N PRO A 136 -0.24 -7.75 -5.54
CA PRO A 136 -0.72 -8.51 -6.71
C PRO A 136 -0.28 -7.89 -8.04
N ASP A 137 -0.05 -6.58 -8.07
CA ASP A 137 0.51 -5.86 -9.21
C ASP A 137 2.02 -6.11 -9.47
N HIS A 138 2.70 -6.86 -8.61
CA HIS A 138 4.08 -7.28 -8.84
C HIS A 138 4.18 -8.62 -9.61
N PHE A 139 3.07 -9.33 -9.76
CA PHE A 139 3.04 -10.55 -10.58
C PHE A 139 2.83 -10.20 -12.05
N PRO A 140 3.60 -10.78 -12.96
CA PRO A 140 3.52 -10.44 -14.36
C PRO A 140 2.24 -11.01 -15.00
N LYS A 141 1.58 -10.24 -15.86
CA LYS A 141 0.35 -10.65 -16.56
C LYS A 141 0.50 -11.92 -17.39
N TYR A 142 1.70 -12.19 -17.93
CA TYR A 142 1.95 -13.43 -18.69
C TYR A 142 1.91 -14.70 -17.83
N ALA A 143 1.95 -14.59 -16.51
CA ALA A 143 1.77 -15.72 -15.60
C ALA A 143 0.31 -16.22 -15.58
N ARG A 144 -0.63 -15.49 -16.17
CA ARG A 144 -2.07 -15.82 -16.24
C ARG A 144 -2.70 -16.11 -14.88
N LEU A 145 -2.31 -15.34 -13.89
CA LEU A 145 -2.87 -15.36 -12.55
C LEU A 145 -4.11 -14.45 -12.54
N ARG A 146 -5.28 -15.04 -12.68
CA ARG A 146 -6.55 -14.32 -12.89
C ARG A 146 -6.80 -13.29 -11.78
N ARG A 147 -6.56 -13.65 -10.52
CA ARG A 147 -6.81 -12.74 -9.40
C ARG A 147 -5.83 -11.58 -9.35
N CYS A 148 -4.59 -11.82 -9.75
CA CYS A 148 -3.58 -10.76 -9.90
C CYS A 148 -3.89 -9.87 -11.11
N ASP A 149 -4.35 -10.43 -12.22
CA ASP A 149 -4.80 -9.67 -13.39
C ASP A 149 -6.03 -8.81 -13.06
N ASP A 150 -7.00 -9.35 -12.32
CA ASP A 150 -8.15 -8.61 -11.79
C ASP A 150 -7.73 -7.41 -10.93
N TRP A 151 -6.65 -7.54 -10.15
CA TRP A 151 -6.08 -6.44 -9.36
C TRP A 151 -5.51 -5.34 -10.27
N TRP A 152 -4.74 -5.72 -11.27
CA TRP A 152 -4.22 -4.80 -12.27
C TRP A 152 -5.34 -4.01 -12.95
N ASP A 153 -6.39 -4.68 -13.38
CA ASP A 153 -7.51 -4.07 -14.09
C ASP A 153 -8.26 -3.09 -13.20
N VAL A 154 -8.55 -3.49 -11.95
CA VAL A 154 -9.21 -2.61 -10.97
C VAL A 154 -8.39 -1.34 -10.72
N PHE A 155 -7.12 -1.47 -10.38
CA PHE A 155 -6.30 -0.30 -10.04
C PHE A 155 -5.98 0.58 -11.25
N SER A 156 -5.93 0.01 -12.45
CA SER A 156 -5.86 0.76 -13.71
C SER A 156 -7.14 1.57 -13.95
N ALA A 157 -8.30 0.96 -13.79
CA ALA A 157 -9.60 1.63 -13.92
C ALA A 157 -9.78 2.74 -12.87
N LEU A 158 -9.47 2.46 -11.59
CA LEU A 158 -9.52 3.45 -10.52
C LEU A 158 -8.58 4.63 -10.77
N SER A 159 -7.39 4.39 -11.30
CA SER A 159 -6.43 5.45 -11.62
C SER A 159 -6.91 6.36 -12.75
N SER A 160 -7.76 5.85 -13.64
CA SER A 160 -8.36 6.60 -14.76
C SER A 160 -9.68 7.28 -14.40
N ASP A 161 -10.26 6.97 -13.23
CA ASP A 161 -11.57 7.46 -12.82
C ASP A 161 -11.51 8.96 -12.43
N SER A 162 -12.36 9.76 -13.06
CA SER A 162 -12.46 11.20 -12.79
C SER A 162 -12.92 11.50 -11.35
N ARG A 163 -13.73 10.63 -10.74
CA ARG A 163 -14.18 10.74 -9.34
C ARG A 163 -13.03 10.66 -8.35
N LEU A 164 -11.93 10.01 -8.75
CA LEU A 164 -10.71 9.85 -7.96
C LEU A 164 -9.59 10.81 -8.38
N GLY A 165 -9.90 11.76 -9.28
CA GLY A 165 -8.99 12.82 -9.73
C GLY A 165 -8.00 12.39 -10.80
N ARG A 166 -8.20 11.26 -11.49
CA ARG A 166 -7.35 10.75 -12.58
C ARG A 166 -5.87 10.72 -12.21
N ARG A 167 -5.56 10.10 -11.08
CA ARG A 167 -4.19 9.98 -10.56
C ARG A 167 -3.84 8.53 -10.27
N THR A 168 -2.58 8.21 -10.27
CA THR A 168 -2.12 6.86 -9.97
C THR A 168 -2.60 6.43 -8.58
N ILE A 169 -3.40 5.37 -8.52
CA ILE A 169 -3.84 4.72 -7.29
C ILE A 169 -3.19 3.35 -7.22
N ARG A 170 -2.55 3.05 -6.11
CA ARG A 170 -1.88 1.78 -5.86
C ARG A 170 -2.47 1.11 -4.63
N GLY A 171 -2.60 -0.20 -4.68
CA GLY A 171 -3.04 -1.00 -3.56
C GLY A 171 -1.95 -1.96 -3.09
N ALA A 172 -1.85 -2.13 -1.78
CA ALA A 172 -1.16 -3.26 -1.16
C ALA A 172 -2.18 -4.03 -0.31
N LEU A 173 -2.17 -5.35 -0.42
CA LEU A 173 -3.12 -6.21 0.27
C LEU A 173 -2.50 -6.76 1.54
N TYR A 174 -3.20 -6.60 2.65
CA TYR A 174 -2.78 -7.07 3.97
C TYR A 174 -3.75 -8.13 4.49
N HIS A 175 -3.21 -9.18 5.10
CA HIS A 175 -4.02 -10.23 5.72
C HIS A 175 -4.84 -9.68 6.90
N SER A 176 -4.26 -8.78 7.73
CA SER A 176 -4.97 -8.17 8.85
C SER A 176 -4.50 -6.75 9.12
N LEU A 177 -5.27 -6.01 9.93
CA LEU A 177 -4.88 -4.68 10.40
C LEU A 177 -3.55 -4.71 11.19
N ASP A 178 -3.31 -5.76 11.94
CA ASP A 178 -2.09 -5.93 12.72
C ASP A 178 -0.85 -6.12 11.81
N HIS A 179 -0.98 -6.81 10.68
CA HIS A 179 0.11 -6.88 9.69
C HIS A 179 0.40 -5.51 9.06
N LEU A 180 -0.63 -4.72 8.75
CA LEU A 180 -0.44 -3.35 8.30
C LEU A 180 0.25 -2.50 9.37
N ARG A 181 -0.19 -2.60 10.62
CA ARG A 181 0.38 -1.87 11.77
C ARG A 181 1.89 -2.15 11.89
N ARG A 182 2.27 -3.42 11.95
CA ARG A 182 3.69 -3.82 12.04
C ARG A 182 4.51 -3.34 10.83
N TYR A 183 3.94 -3.40 9.63
CA TYR A 183 4.58 -2.90 8.42
C TYR A 183 4.86 -1.39 8.52
N GLN A 184 3.89 -0.60 8.99
CA GLN A 184 4.05 0.84 9.17
C GLN A 184 5.09 1.16 10.25
N ILE A 185 5.05 0.49 11.41
CA ILE A 185 6.02 0.66 12.49
C ILE A 185 7.45 0.38 11.97
N ARG A 186 7.64 -0.71 11.24
CA ARG A 186 8.95 -1.04 10.65
C ARG A 186 9.44 0.06 9.70
N GLY A 187 8.56 0.57 8.84
CA GLY A 187 8.90 1.67 7.94
C GLY A 187 9.28 2.95 8.69
N LEU A 188 8.56 3.29 9.77
CA LEU A 188 8.88 4.46 10.57
C LEU A 188 10.17 4.30 11.38
N ASN A 189 10.49 3.11 11.88
CA ASN A 189 11.79 2.82 12.52
C ASN A 189 12.94 3.07 11.56
N GLN A 190 12.83 2.61 10.31
CA GLN A 190 13.84 2.90 9.29
C GLN A 190 13.95 4.41 9.02
N CYS A 191 12.82 5.11 8.90
CA CYS A 191 12.81 6.56 8.69
C CYS A 191 13.45 7.32 9.86
N ARG A 192 13.22 6.88 11.11
CA ARG A 192 13.86 7.45 12.32
C ARG A 192 15.38 7.25 12.27
N ALA A 193 15.84 6.04 11.97
CA ALA A 193 17.28 5.77 11.85
C ALA A 193 17.94 6.65 10.77
N ASP A 194 17.28 6.81 9.60
CA ASP A 194 17.77 7.68 8.54
C ASP A 194 17.84 9.17 8.98
N LEU A 195 16.94 9.62 9.87
CA LEU A 195 16.93 10.98 10.41
C LEU A 195 18.05 11.21 11.46
N GLU A 196 18.42 10.19 12.19
CA GLU A 196 19.51 10.25 13.20
C GLU A 196 20.89 10.30 12.55
N ILE A 197 21.09 9.61 11.42
CA ILE A 197 22.34 9.61 10.66
C ILE A 197 22.61 10.98 9.98
N GLN A 198 21.55 11.78 9.75
CA GLN A 198 21.66 13.08 9.07
C GLN A 198 21.86 14.27 10.02
N THR A 199 21.97 14.02 11.33
CA THR A 199 22.26 15.02 12.37
C THR A 199 23.70 14.92 12.81
#